data_f6af82bea8630cca3f35f3cf6206bcc2
#
_entry.id   f6af82bea8630cca3f35f3cf6206bcc2
#
_cell.length_a   1.000
_cell.length_b   1.000
_cell.length_c   1.000
_cell.angle_alpha   90.00
_cell.angle_beta   90.00
_cell.angle_gamma   90.00
#
_symmetry.space_group_name_H-M   'P 1'
#
loop_
_entity.id
_entity.type
_entity.pdbx_description
1 polymer ?
#
loop_
_entity_poly.entity_id
_entity_poly.type
_entity_poly.pdbx_seq_one_letter_code
_entity_poly.pdbx_strand_id
1 'polypeptide(L)'
;LILKGAKLGGDKEIIAALENNKNIEIIPQSSVKSISGNTVLQHVTIVDSSGAEKTLDVDGLFIEMGSKINLDFVKHLVKINTKGEIEIESGGSTSHPGIFAAGDGTTIPYKQIIVACGDGSNAGLSAFNYIEKLKGRPGVRADWKKQIGSQTFHY
;
A
#
# COMPACT_ATOMS: atom_id res chain seq x y z
N LEU A 1 -3.99 18.10 -13.22
CA LEU A 1 -3.37 16.76 -13.08
C LEU A 1 -2.04 16.75 -13.80
N ILE A 2 -0.93 16.59 -13.07
CA ILE A 2 0.43 16.51 -13.64
C ILE A 2 0.77 15.03 -13.81
N LEU A 3 1.13 14.63 -15.03
CA LEU A 3 1.43 13.23 -15.38
C LEU A 3 2.84 13.09 -15.94
N LYS A 4 3.62 12.15 -15.40
CA LYS A 4 4.92 11.80 -15.96
C LYS A 4 4.79 11.07 -17.32
N GLY A 5 3.74 10.28 -17.49
CA GLY A 5 3.43 9.58 -18.72
C GLY A 5 2.72 10.45 -19.76
N ALA A 6 2.64 9.95 -21.00
CA ALA A 6 1.94 10.65 -22.08
C ALA A 6 0.41 10.55 -21.98
N LYS A 7 -0.12 9.57 -21.23
CA LYS A 7 -1.56 9.31 -21.09
C LYS A 7 -1.90 8.93 -19.64
N LEU A 8 -3.14 9.21 -19.24
CA LEU A 8 -3.72 8.69 -18.02
C LEU A 8 -3.79 7.15 -18.06
N GLY A 9 -3.40 6.52 -16.97
CA GLY A 9 -3.63 5.11 -16.71
C GLY A 9 -4.81 4.92 -15.77
N GLY A 10 -5.55 3.82 -15.92
CA GLY A 10 -6.65 3.48 -15.01
C GLY A 10 -7.91 3.05 -15.74
N ASP A 11 -9.02 3.11 -15.02
CA ASP A 11 -10.35 2.77 -15.52
C ASP A 11 -10.81 3.74 -16.62
N LYS A 12 -11.32 3.19 -17.74
CA LYS A 12 -11.72 3.97 -18.92
C LYS A 12 -12.83 4.98 -18.63
N GLU A 13 -13.77 4.62 -17.76
CA GLU A 13 -14.89 5.49 -17.39
C GLU A 13 -14.40 6.68 -16.54
N ILE A 14 -13.46 6.44 -15.64
CA ILE A 14 -12.84 7.50 -14.84
C ILE A 14 -12.00 8.42 -15.72
N ILE A 15 -11.22 7.87 -16.64
CA ILE A 15 -10.42 8.66 -17.60
C ILE A 15 -11.33 9.55 -18.42
N ALA A 16 -12.41 9.01 -19.00
CA ALA A 16 -13.36 9.77 -19.77
C ALA A 16 -14.04 10.89 -18.96
N ALA A 17 -14.36 10.62 -17.69
CA ALA A 17 -14.93 11.63 -16.79
C ALA A 17 -13.93 12.78 -16.51
N LEU A 18 -12.64 12.46 -16.32
CA LEU A 18 -11.59 13.46 -16.12
C LEU A 18 -11.36 14.33 -17.36
N GLU A 19 -11.26 13.69 -18.54
CA GLU A 19 -11.03 14.39 -19.82
C GLU A 19 -12.20 15.30 -20.21
N ASN A 20 -13.42 14.95 -19.85
CA ASN A 20 -14.62 15.76 -20.10
C ASN A 20 -14.88 16.83 -19.04
N ASN A 21 -14.13 16.88 -17.95
CA ASN A 21 -14.33 17.86 -16.90
C ASN A 21 -13.57 19.16 -17.18
N LYS A 22 -14.32 20.23 -17.48
CA LYS A 22 -13.75 21.55 -17.81
C LYS A 22 -12.95 22.21 -16.68
N ASN A 23 -13.10 21.73 -15.44
CA ASN A 23 -12.34 22.25 -14.29
C ASN A 23 -11.03 21.52 -14.07
N ILE A 24 -10.69 20.54 -14.91
CA ILE A 24 -9.47 19.74 -14.77
C ILE A 24 -8.57 19.97 -15.98
N GLU A 25 -7.41 20.55 -15.74
CA GLU A 25 -6.30 20.60 -16.72
C GLU A 25 -5.43 19.37 -16.56
N ILE A 26 -5.23 18.62 -17.64
CA ILE A 26 -4.33 17.47 -17.68
C ILE A 26 -3.03 17.89 -18.35
N ILE A 27 -1.90 17.80 -17.63
CA ILE A 27 -0.58 18.19 -18.09
C ILE A 27 0.28 16.93 -18.21
N PRO A 28 0.32 16.28 -19.38
CA PRO A 28 1.08 15.07 -19.60
C PRO A 28 2.58 15.35 -19.76
N GLN A 29 3.38 14.27 -19.70
CA GLN A 29 4.83 14.28 -19.93
C GLN A 29 5.56 15.34 -19.08
N SER A 30 5.07 15.59 -17.89
CA SER A 30 5.58 16.62 -17.00
C SER A 30 5.81 16.05 -15.60
N SER A 31 6.74 16.65 -14.89
CA SER A 31 7.03 16.31 -13.49
C SER A 31 7.20 17.56 -12.65
N VAL A 32 6.93 17.45 -11.36
CA VAL A 32 7.17 18.52 -10.41
C VAL A 32 8.68 18.67 -10.22
N LYS A 33 9.18 19.88 -10.47
CA LYS A 33 10.57 20.25 -10.24
C LYS A 33 10.81 20.83 -8.85
N SER A 34 9.94 21.74 -8.43
CA SER A 34 10.04 22.39 -7.13
C SER A 34 8.67 22.85 -6.64
N ILE A 35 8.57 23.04 -5.35
CA ILE A 35 7.42 23.64 -4.68
C ILE A 35 7.93 24.83 -3.86
N SER A 36 7.15 25.91 -3.79
CA SER A 36 7.51 27.10 -3.04
C SER A 36 6.30 27.80 -2.45
N GLY A 37 6.55 28.59 -1.42
CA GLY A 37 5.59 29.39 -0.69
C GLY A 37 6.23 29.92 0.59
N ASN A 38 5.51 30.76 1.31
CA ASN A 38 5.97 31.28 2.60
C ASN A 38 5.45 30.39 3.75
N THR A 39 4.31 30.77 4.33
CA THR A 39 3.67 29.99 5.41
C THR A 39 2.84 28.84 4.86
N VAL A 40 2.36 28.98 3.64
CA VAL A 40 1.56 27.98 2.90
C VAL A 40 2.17 27.77 1.52
N LEU A 41 1.81 26.65 0.87
CA LEU A 41 2.16 26.40 -0.52
C LEU A 41 1.50 27.45 -1.41
N GLN A 42 2.23 27.99 -2.35
CA GLN A 42 1.74 29.02 -3.29
C GLN A 42 2.02 28.64 -4.74
N HIS A 43 3.15 27.97 -5.01
CA HIS A 43 3.57 27.69 -6.36
C HIS A 43 4.13 26.28 -6.50
N VAL A 44 3.86 25.67 -7.65
CA VAL A 44 4.49 24.43 -8.10
C VAL A 44 5.14 24.68 -9.45
N THR A 45 6.44 24.50 -9.54
CA THR A 45 7.16 24.56 -10.82
C THR A 45 7.22 23.16 -11.40
N ILE A 46 6.72 23.01 -12.61
CA ILE A 46 6.77 21.77 -13.39
C ILE A 46 7.79 21.90 -14.52
N VAL A 47 8.31 20.76 -14.96
CA VAL A 47 9.19 20.64 -16.11
C VAL A 47 8.64 19.58 -17.05
N ASP A 48 8.55 19.89 -18.33
CA ASP A 48 8.11 18.96 -19.35
C ASP A 48 9.27 18.11 -19.92
N SER A 49 8.97 17.22 -20.86
CA SER A 49 9.94 16.33 -21.51
C SER A 49 10.96 17.08 -22.40
N SER A 50 10.68 18.34 -22.78
CA SER A 50 11.62 19.19 -23.51
C SER A 50 12.57 19.96 -22.59
N GLY A 51 12.33 19.94 -21.29
CA GLY A 51 13.05 20.73 -20.30
C GLY A 51 12.46 22.14 -20.08
N ALA A 52 11.33 22.47 -20.72
CA ALA A 52 10.65 23.73 -20.48
C ALA A 52 9.95 23.75 -19.13
N GLU A 53 10.06 24.86 -18.42
CA GLU A 53 9.52 25.04 -17.09
C GLU A 53 8.28 25.92 -17.10
N LYS A 54 7.29 25.56 -16.30
CA LYS A 54 6.07 26.34 -16.06
C LYS A 54 5.80 26.38 -14.56
N THR A 55 5.51 27.55 -14.04
CA THR A 55 5.07 27.71 -12.65
C THR A 55 3.55 27.82 -12.61
N LEU A 56 2.95 27.06 -11.71
CA LEU A 56 1.51 27.03 -11.45
C LEU A 56 1.26 27.63 -10.08
N ASP A 57 0.28 28.52 -9.98
CA ASP A 57 -0.22 29.03 -8.71
C ASP A 57 -1.21 28.01 -8.15
N VAL A 58 -1.00 27.60 -6.89
CA VAL A 58 -1.79 26.53 -6.26
C VAL A 58 -1.99 26.79 -4.77
N ASP A 59 -3.11 26.36 -4.25
CA ASP A 59 -3.43 26.39 -2.81
C ASP A 59 -3.07 25.09 -2.08
N GLY A 60 -2.82 24.01 -2.83
CA GLY A 60 -2.46 22.71 -2.30
C GLY A 60 -1.92 21.76 -3.36
N LEU A 61 -1.24 20.71 -2.94
CA LEU A 61 -0.67 19.69 -3.82
C LEU A 61 -0.95 18.29 -3.24
N PHE A 62 -1.68 17.47 -3.98
CA PHE A 62 -1.82 16.04 -3.71
C PHE A 62 -0.74 15.27 -4.46
N ILE A 63 -0.01 14.41 -3.75
CA ILE A 63 1.08 13.61 -4.32
C ILE A 63 0.63 12.15 -4.35
N GLU A 64 0.28 11.67 -5.57
CA GLU A 64 -0.20 10.32 -5.83
C GLU A 64 0.75 9.59 -6.81
N MET A 65 2.04 9.54 -6.44
CA MET A 65 3.10 8.98 -7.29
C MET A 65 3.50 7.55 -6.89
N GLY A 66 2.59 6.81 -6.25
CA GLY A 66 2.84 5.50 -5.68
C GLY A 66 3.48 5.59 -4.29
N SER A 67 3.78 4.43 -3.71
CA SER A 67 4.37 4.32 -2.38
C SER A 67 5.74 3.63 -2.44
N LYS A 68 6.65 4.09 -1.60
CA LYS A 68 7.91 3.40 -1.35
C LYS A 68 7.96 2.99 0.11
N ILE A 69 8.03 1.70 0.32
CA ILE A 69 8.09 1.15 1.66
C ILE A 69 9.54 1.22 2.15
N ASN A 70 9.74 1.80 3.33
CA ASN A 70 11.06 1.77 3.97
C ASN A 70 11.21 0.47 4.76
N LEU A 71 12.00 -0.45 4.24
CA LEU A 71 12.32 -1.74 4.85
C LEU A 71 13.75 -1.80 5.42
N ASP A 72 14.47 -0.68 5.48
CA ASP A 72 15.88 -0.64 5.90
C ASP A 72 16.10 -1.26 7.28
N PHE A 73 15.15 -1.12 8.18
CA PHE A 73 15.20 -1.64 9.55
C PHE A 73 15.05 -3.18 9.63
N VAL A 74 14.50 -3.84 8.60
CA VAL A 74 14.14 -5.27 8.65
C VAL A 74 14.67 -6.08 7.48
N LYS A 75 15.11 -5.45 6.38
CA LYS A 75 15.53 -6.12 5.14
C LYS A 75 16.67 -7.14 5.30
N HIS A 76 17.47 -7.00 6.35
CA HIS A 76 18.55 -7.92 6.66
C HIS A 76 18.10 -9.16 7.43
N LEU A 77 16.87 -9.21 7.90
CA LEU A 77 16.29 -10.31 8.68
C LEU A 77 15.31 -11.16 7.87
N VAL A 78 14.60 -10.57 6.91
CA VAL A 78 13.53 -11.24 6.16
C VAL A 78 13.80 -11.24 4.65
N LYS A 79 13.22 -12.20 3.95
CA LYS A 79 13.28 -12.22 2.49
C LYS A 79 12.41 -11.11 1.90
N ILE A 80 13.00 -10.42 0.92
CA ILE A 80 12.34 -9.34 0.17
C ILE A 80 12.40 -9.71 -1.30
N ASN A 81 11.28 -9.59 -2.01
CA ASN A 81 11.21 -9.88 -3.43
C ASN A 81 11.81 -8.74 -4.29
N THR A 82 11.85 -8.94 -5.60
CA THR A 82 12.40 -7.97 -6.57
C THR A 82 11.59 -6.67 -6.67
N LYS A 83 10.36 -6.64 -6.15
CA LYS A 83 9.51 -5.45 -6.07
C LYS A 83 9.73 -4.65 -4.78
N GLY A 84 10.56 -5.13 -3.85
CA GLY A 84 10.78 -4.51 -2.56
C GLY A 84 9.69 -4.83 -1.54
N GLU A 85 9.01 -5.98 -1.65
CA GLU A 85 7.96 -6.43 -0.73
C GLU A 85 8.49 -7.58 0.14
N ILE A 86 8.08 -7.61 1.43
CA ILE A 86 8.40 -8.72 2.33
C ILE A 86 7.64 -9.97 1.88
N GLU A 87 8.36 -11.06 1.64
CA GLU A 87 7.74 -12.36 1.35
C GLU A 87 7.10 -12.92 2.62
N ILE A 88 5.80 -13.24 2.53
CA ILE A 88 5.04 -13.82 3.63
C ILE A 88 4.35 -15.11 3.22
N GLU A 89 4.14 -15.96 4.23
CA GLU A 89 3.28 -17.13 4.17
C GLU A 89 1.93 -16.85 4.86
N SER A 90 1.08 -17.87 4.94
CA SER A 90 -0.21 -17.78 5.63
C SER A 90 -0.04 -17.24 7.06
N GLY A 91 -0.94 -16.34 7.46
CA GLY A 91 -0.89 -15.70 8.77
C GLY A 91 0.21 -14.64 8.94
N GLY A 92 0.80 -14.16 7.83
CA GLY A 92 1.81 -13.11 7.86
C GLY A 92 3.18 -13.55 8.35
N SER A 93 3.47 -14.86 8.40
CA SER A 93 4.79 -15.39 8.79
C SER A 93 5.83 -14.99 7.74
N THR A 94 7.00 -14.55 8.20
CA THR A 94 8.14 -14.23 7.32
C THR A 94 9.15 -15.37 7.29
N SER A 95 10.20 -15.20 6.50
CA SER A 95 11.33 -16.14 6.47
C SER A 95 12.12 -16.21 7.79
N HIS A 96 11.91 -15.25 8.70
CA HIS A 96 12.56 -15.23 10.02
C HIS A 96 11.57 -15.62 11.12
N PRO A 97 11.87 -16.65 11.93
CA PRO A 97 11.02 -17.03 13.06
C PRO A 97 10.79 -15.86 14.03
N GLY A 98 9.52 -15.62 14.41
CA GLY A 98 9.16 -14.55 15.34
C GLY A 98 8.98 -13.17 14.70
N ILE A 99 9.22 -13.02 13.40
CA ILE A 99 8.89 -11.81 12.64
C ILE A 99 7.68 -12.09 11.77
N PHE A 100 6.66 -11.27 11.92
CA PHE A 100 5.41 -11.31 11.15
C PHE A 100 5.23 -9.98 10.42
N ALA A 101 4.65 -10.02 9.22
CA ALA A 101 4.41 -8.84 8.43
C ALA A 101 3.01 -8.88 7.81
N ALA A 102 2.43 -7.71 7.57
CA ALA A 102 1.09 -7.54 7.04
C ALA A 102 0.98 -6.26 6.20
N GLY A 103 -0.07 -6.20 5.37
CA GLY A 103 -0.41 -5.02 4.60
C GLY A 103 0.47 -4.79 3.37
N ASP A 104 0.45 -3.57 2.84
CA ASP A 104 1.00 -3.20 1.53
C ASP A 104 2.49 -3.49 1.36
N GLY A 105 3.23 -3.56 2.48
CA GLY A 105 4.66 -3.91 2.49
C GLY A 105 4.98 -5.37 2.21
N THR A 106 3.98 -6.21 2.05
CA THR A 106 4.13 -7.65 1.88
C THR A 106 3.69 -8.12 0.49
N THR A 107 3.89 -9.40 0.20
CA THR A 107 3.51 -10.03 -1.08
C THR A 107 2.01 -10.26 -1.25
N ILE A 108 1.14 -9.67 -0.43
CA ILE A 108 -0.31 -9.76 -0.64
C ILE A 108 -0.72 -9.19 -2.01
N PRO A 109 -1.67 -9.81 -2.71
CA PRO A 109 -2.02 -9.40 -4.07
C PRO A 109 -2.82 -8.10 -4.13
N TYR A 110 -3.61 -7.78 -3.12
CA TYR A 110 -4.51 -6.63 -3.10
C TYR A 110 -4.08 -5.62 -2.05
N LYS A 111 -3.64 -4.44 -2.50
CA LYS A 111 -3.16 -3.33 -1.66
C LYS A 111 -4.33 -2.41 -1.31
N GLN A 112 -5.21 -2.86 -0.41
CA GLN A 112 -6.37 -2.13 0.05
C GLN A 112 -6.36 -2.01 1.58
N ILE A 113 -6.81 -0.89 2.11
CA ILE A 113 -6.82 -0.62 3.57
C ILE A 113 -7.51 -1.74 4.35
N ILE A 114 -8.68 -2.19 3.87
CA ILE A 114 -9.43 -3.26 4.55
C ILE A 114 -8.69 -4.60 4.51
N VAL A 115 -7.97 -4.89 3.44
CA VAL A 115 -7.14 -6.10 3.32
C VAL A 115 -5.99 -6.02 4.30
N ALA A 116 -5.30 -4.87 4.35
CA ALA A 116 -4.20 -4.64 5.29
C ALA A 116 -4.64 -4.78 6.75
N CYS A 117 -5.85 -4.33 7.11
CA CYS A 117 -6.44 -4.51 8.44
C CYS A 117 -6.66 -6.00 8.76
N GLY A 118 -7.23 -6.76 7.83
CA GLY A 118 -7.45 -8.20 7.98
C GLY A 118 -6.15 -8.97 8.13
N ASP A 119 -5.16 -8.68 7.30
CA ASP A 119 -3.84 -9.29 7.38
C ASP A 119 -3.12 -8.93 8.68
N GLY A 120 -3.23 -7.69 9.14
CA GLY A 120 -2.69 -7.26 10.43
C GLY A 120 -3.29 -8.05 11.60
N SER A 121 -4.58 -8.32 11.57
CA SER A 121 -5.25 -9.16 12.56
C SER A 121 -4.70 -10.61 12.51
N ASN A 122 -4.58 -11.20 11.33
CA ASN A 122 -4.02 -12.54 11.15
C ASN A 122 -2.57 -12.63 11.63
N ALA A 123 -1.74 -11.66 11.28
CA ALA A 123 -0.34 -11.60 11.70
C ALA A 123 -0.22 -11.44 13.23
N GLY A 124 -1.07 -10.62 13.85
CA GLY A 124 -1.12 -10.45 15.30
C GLY A 124 -1.49 -11.73 16.03
N LEU A 125 -2.51 -12.47 15.55
CA LEU A 125 -2.88 -13.77 16.10
C LEU A 125 -1.78 -14.81 15.90
N SER A 126 -1.10 -14.79 14.76
CA SER A 126 0.04 -15.69 14.50
C SER A 126 1.22 -15.41 15.43
N ALA A 127 1.53 -14.14 15.67
CA ALA A 127 2.57 -13.72 16.61
C ALA A 127 2.23 -14.15 18.05
N PHE A 128 0.98 -13.98 18.47
CA PHE A 128 0.51 -14.46 19.76
C PHE A 128 0.67 -15.98 19.89
N ASN A 129 0.22 -16.74 18.89
CA ASN A 129 0.34 -18.20 18.87
C ASN A 129 1.80 -18.65 18.91
N TYR A 130 2.70 -17.94 18.22
CA TYR A 130 4.14 -18.19 18.28
C TYR A 130 4.69 -18.06 19.69
N ILE A 131 4.34 -16.97 20.39
CA ILE A 131 4.76 -16.73 21.78
C ILE A 131 4.20 -17.80 22.73
N GLU A 132 2.92 -18.14 22.60
CA GLU A 132 2.30 -19.16 23.44
C GLU A 132 2.94 -20.54 23.23
N LYS A 133 3.27 -20.89 21.99
CA LYS A 133 4.01 -22.13 21.67
C LYS A 133 5.38 -22.15 22.33
N LEU A 134 6.12 -21.04 22.31
CA LEU A 134 7.42 -20.93 22.99
C LEU A 134 7.31 -21.15 24.50
N LYS A 135 6.17 -20.74 25.09
CA LYS A 135 5.87 -20.92 26.53
C LYS A 135 5.26 -22.28 26.87
N GLY A 136 5.14 -23.20 25.88
CA GLY A 136 4.50 -24.51 26.06
C GLY A 136 3.00 -24.42 26.33
N ARG A 137 2.34 -23.31 25.96
CA ARG A 137 0.92 -23.09 26.17
C ARG A 137 0.11 -23.23 24.88
N PRO A 138 -1.17 -23.64 24.98
CA PRO A 138 -2.04 -23.64 23.81
C PRO A 138 -2.25 -22.21 23.33
N GLY A 139 -2.12 -21.98 22.03
CA GLY A 139 -2.44 -20.70 21.41
C GLY A 139 -3.94 -20.42 21.34
N VAL A 140 -4.31 -19.39 20.55
CA VAL A 140 -5.73 -19.09 20.25
C VAL A 140 -6.37 -20.31 19.60
N ARG A 141 -7.48 -20.77 20.18
CA ARG A 141 -8.31 -21.80 19.57
C ARG A 141 -9.24 -21.13 18.56
N ALA A 142 -9.38 -21.74 17.40
CA ALA A 142 -10.43 -21.34 16.48
C ALA A 142 -11.79 -21.68 17.12
N ASP A 143 -12.58 -20.69 17.47
CA ASP A 143 -13.82 -20.81 18.25
C ASP A 143 -14.85 -21.74 17.60
N TRP A 144 -14.80 -21.90 16.29
CA TRP A 144 -15.71 -22.74 15.49
C TRP A 144 -15.54 -24.25 15.67
N LYS A 145 -14.39 -24.74 16.16
CA LYS A 145 -14.16 -26.19 16.32
C LYS A 145 -14.83 -26.80 17.55
N LYS A 146 -15.36 -26.00 18.47
CA LYS A 146 -15.86 -26.49 19.76
C LYS A 146 -17.36 -26.68 19.84
N GLN A 147 -18.13 -26.15 18.87
CA GLN A 147 -19.60 -26.22 18.91
C GLN A 147 -20.24 -27.19 17.92
N ILE A 148 -19.43 -27.83 17.08
CA ILE A 148 -19.95 -28.88 16.18
C ILE A 148 -19.75 -30.26 16.83
N GLY A 149 -20.29 -30.42 18.00
CA GLY A 149 -20.62 -31.72 18.52
C GLY A 149 -21.86 -32.19 17.77
N SER A 150 -21.71 -33.20 16.93
CA SER A 150 -22.77 -34.06 16.37
C SER A 150 -23.88 -33.45 15.49
N GLN A 151 -23.77 -32.27 14.96
CA GLN A 151 -24.68 -31.78 13.91
C GLN A 151 -23.95 -31.65 12.57
N THR A 152 -24.20 -32.60 11.69
CA THR A 152 -23.77 -32.54 10.28
C THR A 152 -24.75 -31.64 9.54
N PHE A 153 -24.32 -30.42 9.17
CA PHE A 153 -25.07 -29.62 8.22
C PHE A 153 -24.69 -30.10 6.81
N HIS A 154 -25.65 -30.64 6.09
CA HIS A 154 -25.57 -30.90 4.65
C HIS A 154 -26.05 -29.61 3.95
N TYR A 155 -25.16 -28.98 3.17
CA TYR A 155 -25.52 -27.92 2.24
C TYR A 155 -25.73 -28.52 0.85
#